data_98e2a028ae192bdbb92e8307a18b39a6
#
_entry.id   98e2a028ae192bdbb92e8307a18b39a6
#
_cell.length_a   1.000
_cell.length_b   1.000
_cell.length_c   1.000
_cell.angle_alpha   90.00
_cell.angle_beta   90.00
_cell.angle_gamma   90.00
#
_symmetry.space_group_name_H-M   'P 1'
#
loop_
_entity.id
_entity.type
_entity.pdbx_description
1 polymer ?
#
loop_
_entity_poly.entity_id
_entity_poly.type
_entity_poly.pdbx_seq_one_letter_code
_entity_poly.pdbx_strand_id
1 'polypeptide(L)'
;MASPRAPIESYVAVVAAPTLGPDTYVNERPLAEQDGRGSVFGGLLLAQAISAASAAVDPDFYAYTSSSSFLRPVAGTKQVQYQVERVSDGRSYATRIVRASGVGKTADTEVATADIVLYIAAISFQRRGDSSPAGRSLQYAELPPDLEGLTPEDIDPGNGKEQVENNRTGNLQPFKPEDAPFDWLTAGVEFGDRPSDVRTTGFSRSSAPLSSSSSSPSTTATNLAALAYMSDEMLLGLPILANPDAVGPRSRNVALAVSLNHHLWFHDPTVRVDRWMVGERRTSAGADGRVLIHQRVWDHATGRLVMTCTQEALIRLKGPSL
;
A
#
# COMPACT_ATOMS: atom_id res chain seq x y z
N MET A 1 13.98 -5.74 28.39
CA MET A 1 14.30 -4.80 27.30
C MET A 1 13.13 -4.85 26.34
N ALA A 2 12.60 -3.71 25.86
CA ALA A 2 11.58 -3.72 24.83
C ALA A 2 12.16 -4.33 23.55
N SER A 3 11.40 -5.21 22.89
CA SER A 3 11.79 -5.73 21.57
C SER A 3 12.00 -4.57 20.59
N PRO A 4 13.02 -4.64 19.71
CA PRO A 4 13.22 -3.61 18.71
C PRO A 4 11.96 -3.49 17.84
N ARG A 5 11.61 -2.27 17.45
CA ARG A 5 10.47 -2.01 16.54
C ARG A 5 10.73 -2.64 15.17
N ALA A 6 9.74 -3.30 14.60
CA ALA A 6 9.82 -3.77 13.22
C ALA A 6 10.03 -2.58 12.27
N PRO A 7 10.77 -2.74 11.15
CA PRO A 7 10.99 -1.66 10.19
C PRO A 7 9.70 -0.96 9.78
N ILE A 8 8.65 -1.73 9.47
CA ILE A 8 7.36 -1.18 9.05
C ILE A 8 6.73 -0.24 10.09
N GLU A 9 6.86 -0.52 11.39
CA GLU A 9 6.29 0.33 12.43
C GLU A 9 6.87 1.74 12.42
N SER A 10 8.15 1.88 12.07
CA SER A 10 8.79 3.19 11.95
C SER A 10 8.48 3.88 10.61
N TYR A 11 8.22 3.13 9.55
CA TYR A 11 7.81 3.69 8.26
C TYR A 11 6.41 4.29 8.30
N VAL A 12 5.46 3.64 9.00
CA VAL A 12 4.08 4.12 9.07
C VAL A 12 3.85 5.15 10.19
N ALA A 13 4.83 5.35 11.07
CA ALA A 13 4.69 6.22 12.23
C ALA A 13 4.65 7.71 11.84
N VAL A 14 3.77 8.43 12.52
CA VAL A 14 3.68 9.90 12.46
C VAL A 14 3.72 10.47 13.87
N VAL A 15 4.20 11.69 14.00
CA VAL A 15 4.23 12.45 15.25
C VAL A 15 3.39 13.71 15.13
N ALA A 16 2.68 14.06 16.21
CA ALA A 16 1.88 15.28 16.25
C ALA A 16 2.78 16.51 16.12
N ALA A 17 2.35 17.46 15.29
CA ALA A 17 3.07 18.72 15.02
C ALA A 17 2.16 19.93 15.28
N PRO A 18 1.76 20.20 16.54
CA PRO A 18 0.77 21.22 16.87
C PRO A 18 1.23 22.64 16.51
N THR A 19 2.52 22.86 16.32
CA THR A 19 3.08 24.15 15.86
C THR A 19 2.77 24.43 14.38
N LEU A 20 2.42 23.39 13.59
CA LEU A 20 2.01 23.52 12.19
C LEU A 20 0.49 23.63 12.02
N GLY A 21 -0.26 23.43 13.10
CA GLY A 21 -1.73 23.54 13.12
C GLY A 21 -2.41 22.44 13.93
N PRO A 22 -3.72 22.56 14.17
CA PRO A 22 -4.49 21.52 14.83
C PRO A 22 -4.56 20.26 13.95
N ASP A 23 -4.68 19.09 14.59
CA ASP A 23 -4.75 17.78 13.92
C ASP A 23 -3.72 17.63 12.76
N THR A 24 -2.51 18.17 12.98
CA THR A 24 -1.39 18.13 12.03
C THR A 24 -0.31 17.18 12.55
N TYR A 25 0.16 16.33 11.66
CA TYR A 25 1.17 15.31 11.95
C TYR A 25 2.30 15.38 10.91
N VAL A 26 3.48 14.89 11.28
CA VAL A 26 4.62 14.76 10.36
C VAL A 26 5.17 13.33 10.44
N ASN A 27 5.84 12.89 9.39
CA ASN A 27 6.54 11.62 9.40
C ASN A 27 7.60 11.57 10.52
N GLU A 28 7.65 10.46 11.26
CA GLU A 28 8.60 10.26 12.36
C GLU A 28 10.05 10.22 11.84
N ARG A 29 10.28 9.59 10.70
CA ARG A 29 11.58 9.45 10.05
C ARG A 29 11.60 10.20 8.72
N PRO A 30 12.78 10.73 8.30
CA PRO A 30 12.93 11.26 6.96
C PRO A 30 12.48 10.21 5.91
N LEU A 31 11.75 10.66 4.91
CA LEU A 31 11.36 9.79 3.81
C LEU A 31 12.59 9.51 2.95
N ALA A 32 12.86 8.24 2.70
CA ALA A 32 13.92 7.84 1.78
C ALA A 32 13.41 7.89 0.34
N GLU A 33 14.28 8.31 -0.57
CA GLU A 33 14.01 8.13 -2.00
C GLU A 33 14.03 6.65 -2.34
N GLN A 34 13.07 6.23 -3.16
CA GLN A 34 13.03 4.88 -3.67
C GLN A 34 13.72 4.86 -5.06
N ASP A 35 14.68 3.96 -5.22
CA ASP A 35 15.33 3.62 -6.50
C ASP A 35 16.05 4.76 -7.23
N GLY A 36 16.51 5.79 -6.52
CA GLY A 36 17.22 6.90 -7.17
C GLY A 36 16.36 7.72 -8.15
N ARG A 37 15.02 7.57 -8.09
CA ARG A 37 14.08 8.30 -8.95
C ARG A 37 13.70 9.67 -8.40
N GLY A 38 14.26 10.07 -7.26
CA GLY A 38 14.01 11.37 -6.65
C GLY A 38 12.62 11.54 -6.04
N SER A 39 11.81 10.46 -5.97
CA SER A 39 10.47 10.51 -5.40
C SER A 39 10.26 9.47 -4.30
N VAL A 40 9.40 9.81 -3.34
CA VAL A 40 8.98 8.93 -2.24
C VAL A 40 8.00 7.89 -2.76
N PHE A 41 8.07 6.70 -2.19
CA PHE A 41 7.13 5.61 -2.45
C PHE A 41 5.70 5.99 -2.01
N GLY A 42 4.71 5.73 -2.90
CA GLY A 42 3.32 6.09 -2.65
C GLY A 42 2.72 5.40 -1.43
N GLY A 43 3.07 4.13 -1.20
CA GLY A 43 2.63 3.36 -0.04
C GLY A 43 3.00 3.99 1.31
N LEU A 44 4.09 4.78 1.39
CA LEU A 44 4.41 5.57 2.58
C LEU A 44 3.36 6.65 2.85
N LEU A 45 2.96 7.38 1.81
CA LEU A 45 1.93 8.43 1.94
C LEU A 45 0.58 7.84 2.35
N LEU A 46 0.20 6.71 1.74
CA LEU A 46 -1.00 5.95 2.10
C LEU A 46 -1.00 5.59 3.59
N ALA A 47 0.08 4.93 4.03
CA ALA A 47 0.20 4.42 5.38
C ALA A 47 0.22 5.54 6.43
N GLN A 48 1.01 6.58 6.20
CA GLN A 48 1.14 7.70 7.13
C GLN A 48 -0.14 8.54 7.18
N ALA A 49 -0.89 8.66 6.07
CA ALA A 49 -2.21 9.29 6.08
C ALA A 49 -3.22 8.51 6.95
N ILE A 50 -3.22 7.18 6.87
CA ILE A 50 -4.05 6.33 7.73
C ILE A 50 -3.63 6.46 9.19
N SER A 51 -2.33 6.49 9.48
CA SER A 51 -1.82 6.70 10.85
C SER A 51 -2.24 8.05 11.41
N ALA A 52 -2.11 9.14 10.64
CA ALA A 52 -2.50 10.49 11.04
C ALA A 52 -4.02 10.57 11.28
N ALA A 53 -4.83 10.03 10.36
CA ALA A 53 -6.29 10.00 10.52
C ALA A 53 -6.72 9.17 11.73
N SER A 54 -6.05 8.03 11.99
CA SER A 54 -6.32 7.17 13.13
C SER A 54 -5.99 7.85 14.47
N ALA A 55 -4.97 8.72 14.50
CA ALA A 55 -4.64 9.52 15.68
C ALA A 55 -5.66 10.64 15.95
N ALA A 56 -6.49 11.00 14.98
CA ALA A 56 -7.52 12.04 15.06
C ALA A 56 -8.94 11.52 15.27
N VAL A 57 -9.13 10.22 15.55
CA VAL A 57 -10.41 9.60 15.91
C VAL A 57 -10.34 9.01 17.32
N ASP A 58 -11.51 8.71 17.88
CA ASP A 58 -11.61 7.95 19.13
C ASP A 58 -10.92 6.58 18.98
N PRO A 59 -10.14 6.11 19.96
CA PRO A 59 -9.43 4.82 19.91
C PRO A 59 -10.30 3.59 19.62
N ASP A 60 -11.60 3.68 19.89
CA ASP A 60 -12.54 2.59 19.58
C ASP A 60 -12.85 2.44 18.09
N PHE A 61 -12.42 3.37 17.25
CA PHE A 61 -12.63 3.29 15.81
C PHE A 61 -11.42 2.66 15.09
N TYR A 62 -11.69 2.01 13.97
CA TYR A 62 -10.67 1.52 13.03
C TYR A 62 -11.01 1.94 11.61
N ALA A 63 -10.00 2.19 10.79
CA ALA A 63 -10.19 2.48 9.37
C ALA A 63 -10.75 1.25 8.66
N TYR A 64 -11.86 1.39 7.90
CA TYR A 64 -12.41 0.33 7.07
C TYR A 64 -12.27 0.62 5.58
N THR A 65 -12.02 1.87 5.19
CA THR A 65 -11.75 2.22 3.78
C THR A 65 -10.89 3.49 3.68
N SER A 66 -10.12 3.56 2.60
CA SER A 66 -9.36 4.75 2.19
C SER A 66 -9.48 4.95 0.69
N SER A 67 -9.84 6.15 0.26
CA SER A 67 -9.87 6.57 -1.15
C SER A 67 -8.92 7.73 -1.33
N SER A 68 -7.90 7.59 -2.20
CA SER A 68 -6.82 8.56 -2.28
C SER A 68 -6.39 8.88 -3.71
N SER A 69 -5.77 10.05 -3.87
CA SER A 69 -5.18 10.52 -5.13
C SER A 69 -3.78 11.06 -4.91
N PHE A 70 -2.85 10.65 -5.77
CA PHE A 70 -1.50 11.17 -5.86
C PHE A 70 -1.51 12.35 -6.82
N LEU A 71 -1.22 13.54 -6.32
CA LEU A 71 -1.35 14.79 -7.10
C LEU A 71 -0.01 15.24 -7.65
N ARG A 72 1.08 15.02 -6.91
CA ARG A 72 2.44 15.42 -7.29
C ARG A 72 3.47 14.49 -6.66
N PRO A 73 4.64 14.30 -7.30
CA PRO A 73 5.73 13.55 -6.68
C PRO A 73 6.26 14.26 -5.44
N VAL A 74 6.64 13.48 -4.43
CA VAL A 74 7.26 13.95 -3.19
C VAL A 74 8.76 13.67 -3.28
N ALA A 75 9.60 14.71 -3.11
CA ALA A 75 11.05 14.52 -3.04
C ALA A 75 11.46 13.84 -1.73
N GLY A 76 12.38 12.85 -1.82
CA GLY A 76 12.67 11.91 -0.74
C GLY A 76 13.27 12.48 0.52
N THR A 77 13.92 13.63 0.48
CA THR A 77 14.60 14.22 1.66
C THR A 77 13.72 15.20 2.45
N LYS A 78 12.47 15.41 2.03
CA LYS A 78 11.58 16.38 2.64
C LYS A 78 10.73 15.78 3.74
N GLN A 79 10.51 16.55 4.79
CA GLN A 79 9.47 16.26 5.75
C GLN A 79 8.10 16.52 5.11
N VAL A 80 7.16 15.59 5.32
CA VAL A 80 5.76 15.73 4.88
C VAL A 80 4.90 15.98 6.09
N GLN A 81 4.01 16.96 5.99
CA GLN A 81 2.96 17.19 6.96
C GLN A 81 1.65 16.59 6.46
N TYR A 82 0.91 15.99 7.38
CA TYR A 82 -0.41 15.41 7.18
C TYR A 82 -1.42 16.22 7.99
N GLN A 83 -2.19 17.06 7.32
CA GLN A 83 -3.27 17.81 7.94
C GLN A 83 -4.55 17.00 7.87
N VAL A 84 -5.16 16.74 9.01
CA VAL A 84 -6.38 15.94 9.14
C VAL A 84 -7.57 16.88 9.37
N GLU A 85 -8.55 16.77 8.48
CA GLU A 85 -9.84 17.47 8.60
C GLU A 85 -10.88 16.50 9.16
N ARG A 86 -11.58 16.89 10.23
CA ARG A 86 -12.68 16.12 10.82
C ARG A 86 -13.96 16.43 10.05
N VAL A 87 -14.34 15.53 9.12
CA VAL A 87 -15.52 15.72 8.26
C VAL A 87 -16.79 15.27 8.98
N SER A 88 -16.73 14.13 9.68
CA SER A 88 -17.89 13.58 10.38
C SER A 88 -17.44 12.78 11.60
N ASP A 89 -18.17 12.95 12.70
CA ASP A 89 -18.04 12.17 13.94
C ASP A 89 -19.42 11.67 14.35
N GLY A 90 -19.78 10.49 13.87
CA GLY A 90 -21.01 9.80 14.27
C GLY A 90 -20.76 8.77 15.38
N ARG A 91 -21.83 8.19 15.89
CA ARG A 91 -21.75 7.15 16.95
C ARG A 91 -21.01 5.90 16.46
N SER A 92 -21.29 5.45 15.24
CA SER A 92 -20.78 4.18 14.67
C SER A 92 -19.76 4.39 13.57
N TYR A 93 -19.76 5.54 12.88
CA TYR A 93 -18.90 5.87 11.76
C TYR A 93 -18.31 7.26 11.91
N ALA A 94 -17.07 7.44 11.46
CA ALA A 94 -16.39 8.72 11.37
C ALA A 94 -15.66 8.84 10.03
N THR A 95 -15.43 10.07 9.55
CA THR A 95 -14.68 10.32 8.30
C THR A 95 -13.66 11.42 8.52
N ARG A 96 -12.48 11.23 7.95
CA ARG A 96 -11.36 12.18 7.93
C ARG A 96 -10.91 12.41 6.50
N ILE A 97 -10.58 13.66 6.17
CA ILE A 97 -9.81 13.98 4.98
C ILE A 97 -8.40 14.31 5.42
N VAL A 98 -7.42 13.69 4.78
CA VAL A 98 -6.00 13.96 5.02
C VAL A 98 -5.41 14.61 3.78
N ARG A 99 -4.75 15.76 3.98
CA ARG A 99 -3.93 16.42 2.95
C ARG A 99 -2.48 16.30 3.34
N ALA A 100 -1.67 15.73 2.46
CA ALA A 100 -0.23 15.68 2.63
C ALA A 100 0.43 16.77 1.82
N SER A 101 1.33 17.55 2.45
CA SER A 101 2.09 18.65 1.84
C SER A 101 3.54 18.61 2.33
N GLY A 102 4.45 19.28 1.62
CA GLY A 102 5.83 19.45 2.10
C GLY A 102 5.92 20.43 3.27
N VAL A 103 6.94 20.27 4.12
CA VAL A 103 7.28 21.26 5.16
C VAL A 103 8.41 22.16 4.65
N GLY A 104 8.28 23.47 4.84
CA GLY A 104 9.29 24.46 4.46
C GLY A 104 8.89 25.33 3.25
N LYS A 105 9.89 26.01 2.66
CA LYS A 105 9.73 26.80 1.44
C LYS A 105 10.40 26.14 0.26
N THR A 106 9.88 26.33 -0.95
CA THR A 106 10.60 25.91 -2.16
C THR A 106 11.78 26.84 -2.40
N ALA A 107 12.90 26.28 -2.90
CA ALA A 107 14.14 27.05 -3.13
C ALA A 107 13.96 28.21 -4.13
N ASP A 108 13.00 28.09 -5.06
CA ASP A 108 12.83 29.01 -6.18
C ASP A 108 11.58 29.93 -6.07
N THR A 109 10.76 29.75 -5.05
CA THR A 109 9.55 30.58 -4.85
C THR A 109 9.33 30.84 -3.36
N GLU A 110 8.82 32.03 -3.03
CA GLU A 110 8.40 32.34 -1.65
C GLU A 110 7.16 31.56 -1.19
N VAL A 111 6.63 30.70 -2.05
CA VAL A 111 5.44 29.88 -1.75
C VAL A 111 5.82 28.83 -0.69
N ALA A 112 5.12 28.85 0.43
CA ALA A 112 5.25 27.82 1.43
C ALA A 112 4.91 26.46 0.82
N THR A 113 5.75 25.44 1.02
CA THR A 113 5.50 24.11 0.47
C THR A 113 4.24 23.46 1.07
N ALA A 114 3.77 23.98 2.23
CA ALA A 114 2.51 23.59 2.86
C ALA A 114 1.28 23.88 1.99
N ASP A 115 1.35 24.88 1.09
CA ASP A 115 0.25 25.23 0.18
C ASP A 115 0.18 24.31 -1.05
N ILE A 116 1.19 23.45 -1.24
CA ILE A 116 1.23 22.50 -2.34
C ILE A 116 0.79 21.14 -1.84
N VAL A 117 -0.46 20.77 -2.10
CA VAL A 117 -0.97 19.45 -1.78
C VAL A 117 -0.37 18.43 -2.74
N LEU A 118 0.30 17.44 -2.17
CA LEU A 118 1.01 16.37 -2.87
C LEU A 118 0.14 15.11 -2.98
N TYR A 119 -0.66 14.88 -1.95
CA TYR A 119 -1.51 13.70 -1.82
C TYR A 119 -2.76 14.06 -0.99
N ILE A 120 -3.90 13.44 -1.32
CA ILE A 120 -5.15 13.59 -0.59
C ILE A 120 -5.82 12.23 -0.39
N ALA A 121 -6.39 11.99 0.79
CA ALA A 121 -7.17 10.80 1.08
C ALA A 121 -8.42 11.13 1.88
N ALA A 122 -9.52 10.44 1.55
CA ALA A 122 -10.70 10.31 2.40
C ALA A 122 -10.65 8.95 3.08
N ILE A 123 -10.63 8.94 4.42
CA ILE A 123 -10.51 7.73 5.24
C ILE A 123 -11.74 7.65 6.13
N SER A 124 -12.44 6.52 6.04
CA SER A 124 -13.64 6.28 6.86
C SER A 124 -13.37 5.20 7.90
N PHE A 125 -13.97 5.40 9.05
CA PHE A 125 -13.77 4.62 10.26
C PHE A 125 -15.08 4.03 10.76
N GLN A 126 -15.01 2.84 11.35
CA GLN A 126 -16.10 2.17 12.01
C GLN A 126 -15.75 1.92 13.48
N ARG A 127 -16.72 2.06 14.39
CA ARG A 127 -16.53 1.76 15.82
C ARG A 127 -16.45 0.26 16.02
N ARG A 128 -15.52 -0.17 16.88
CA ARG A 128 -15.41 -1.56 17.33
C ARG A 128 -16.65 -1.95 18.15
N GLY A 129 -17.06 -3.19 18.01
CA GLY A 129 -18.20 -3.72 18.76
C GLY A 129 -19.57 -3.29 18.25
N ASP A 130 -19.63 -2.41 17.25
CA ASP A 130 -20.88 -2.04 16.56
C ASP A 130 -21.28 -3.07 15.48
N SER A 131 -20.56 -4.20 15.43
CA SER A 131 -20.99 -5.34 14.63
C SER A 131 -22.36 -5.80 15.14
N SER A 132 -23.35 -5.83 14.26
CA SER A 132 -24.67 -6.38 14.55
C SER A 132 -24.56 -7.71 15.29
N PRO A 133 -25.45 -7.98 16.25
CA PRO A 133 -25.49 -9.29 16.90
C PRO A 133 -25.43 -10.40 15.87
N ALA A 134 -24.75 -11.50 16.20
CA ALA A 134 -24.61 -12.65 15.32
C ALA A 134 -25.95 -13.00 14.62
N GLY A 135 -25.94 -13.08 13.30
CA GLY A 135 -27.12 -13.34 12.48
C GLY A 135 -27.92 -12.12 12.02
N ARG A 136 -27.50 -10.88 12.35
CA ARG A 136 -28.15 -9.65 11.86
C ARG A 136 -27.34 -8.86 10.82
N SER A 137 -26.15 -9.34 10.43
CA SER A 137 -25.33 -8.77 9.37
C SER A 137 -24.97 -9.82 8.34
N LEU A 138 -24.83 -9.40 7.07
CA LEU A 138 -24.29 -10.25 6.03
C LEU A 138 -22.81 -10.50 6.28
N GLN A 139 -22.40 -11.76 6.22
CA GLN A 139 -21.00 -12.17 6.37
C GLN A 139 -20.66 -13.16 5.26
N TYR A 140 -19.92 -12.70 4.27
CA TYR A 140 -19.38 -13.52 3.19
C TYR A 140 -18.13 -12.86 2.62
N ALA A 141 -17.23 -13.67 2.07
CA ALA A 141 -16.06 -13.21 1.34
C ALA A 141 -15.69 -14.25 0.28
N GLU A 142 -14.96 -13.83 -0.74
CA GLU A 142 -14.31 -14.76 -1.66
C GLU A 142 -13.23 -15.56 -0.91
N LEU A 143 -13.08 -16.81 -1.29
CA LEU A 143 -12.03 -17.67 -0.77
C LEU A 143 -10.67 -17.25 -1.34
N PRO A 144 -9.55 -17.52 -0.63
CA PRO A 144 -8.23 -17.35 -1.19
C PRO A 144 -8.04 -18.22 -2.44
N PRO A 145 -7.10 -17.86 -3.34
CA PRO A 145 -6.76 -18.70 -4.47
C PRO A 145 -6.32 -20.08 -3.99
N ASP A 146 -6.70 -21.13 -4.75
CA ASP A 146 -6.21 -22.48 -4.51
C ASP A 146 -4.74 -22.55 -4.96
N LEU A 147 -3.84 -22.80 -4.04
CA LEU A 147 -2.40 -22.92 -4.28
C LEU A 147 -1.95 -24.39 -4.28
N GLU A 148 -2.89 -25.34 -4.44
CA GLU A 148 -2.60 -26.79 -4.51
C GLU A 148 -1.79 -27.29 -3.29
N GLY A 149 -2.01 -26.70 -2.13
CA GLY A 149 -1.32 -27.02 -0.87
C GLY A 149 0.05 -26.37 -0.71
N LEU A 150 0.47 -25.49 -1.63
CA LEU A 150 1.74 -24.75 -1.51
C LEU A 150 1.71 -23.82 -0.30
N THR A 151 2.76 -23.89 0.51
CA THR A 151 2.94 -23.04 1.70
C THR A 151 4.14 -22.10 1.51
N PRO A 152 4.25 -21.03 2.32
CA PRO A 152 5.41 -20.14 2.27
C PRO A 152 6.76 -20.85 2.47
N GLU A 153 6.77 -21.93 3.23
CA GLU A 153 7.96 -22.74 3.54
C GLU A 153 8.44 -23.55 2.33
N ASP A 154 7.56 -23.84 1.37
CA ASP A 154 7.88 -24.59 0.16
C ASP A 154 8.55 -23.72 -0.92
N ILE A 155 8.51 -22.39 -0.75
CA ILE A 155 9.04 -21.44 -1.72
C ILE A 155 10.45 -21.01 -1.32
N ASP A 156 11.44 -21.40 -2.12
CA ASP A 156 12.79 -20.83 -2.00
C ASP A 156 12.78 -19.36 -2.40
N PRO A 157 13.17 -18.44 -1.49
CA PRO A 157 13.27 -17.01 -1.82
C PRO A 157 14.20 -16.70 -3.02
N GLY A 158 15.12 -17.62 -3.35
CA GLY A 158 15.99 -17.56 -4.53
C GLY A 158 15.30 -17.96 -5.84
N ASN A 159 14.34 -18.88 -5.79
CA ASN A 159 13.68 -19.47 -6.97
C ASN A 159 12.60 -18.57 -7.61
N GLY A 160 12.06 -17.59 -6.89
CA GLY A 160 11.21 -16.57 -7.51
C GLY A 160 11.92 -15.84 -8.64
N LYS A 161 13.27 -15.87 -8.66
CA LYS A 161 14.10 -15.35 -9.74
C LYS A 161 14.02 -16.21 -11.01
N GLU A 162 14.08 -17.54 -10.88
CA GLU A 162 14.06 -18.46 -12.02
C GLU A 162 12.70 -18.57 -12.69
N GLN A 163 11.59 -18.56 -11.93
CA GLN A 163 10.25 -18.61 -12.51
C GLN A 163 9.90 -17.33 -13.30
N VAL A 164 10.42 -16.18 -12.89
CA VAL A 164 10.24 -14.91 -13.61
C VAL A 164 11.24 -14.77 -14.77
N GLU A 165 12.46 -15.28 -14.64
CA GLU A 165 13.48 -15.28 -15.70
C GLU A 165 13.14 -16.23 -16.85
N ASN A 166 12.59 -17.42 -16.56
CA ASN A 166 12.17 -18.38 -17.59
C ASN A 166 10.90 -17.96 -18.34
N ASN A 167 10.11 -17.01 -17.82
CA ASN A 167 8.90 -16.50 -18.45
C ASN A 167 9.09 -15.10 -19.03
N ARG A 168 9.90 -14.96 -20.10
CA ARG A 168 9.96 -13.82 -21.04
C ARG A 168 10.27 -12.41 -20.51
N THR A 169 10.32 -12.16 -19.20
CA THR A 169 10.35 -10.79 -18.66
C THR A 169 11.45 -10.53 -17.64
N GLY A 170 12.52 -11.20 -17.66
CA GLY A 170 13.76 -11.09 -16.87
C GLY A 170 14.03 -9.83 -16.03
N ASN A 171 13.05 -9.22 -15.37
CA ASN A 171 13.26 -8.10 -14.44
C ASN A 171 12.02 -7.62 -13.68
N LEU A 172 11.24 -8.50 -13.11
CA LEU A 172 10.44 -8.11 -11.96
C LEU A 172 11.14 -8.58 -10.67
N GLN A 173 12.41 -8.20 -10.54
CA GLN A 173 13.06 -8.26 -9.24
C GLN A 173 12.42 -7.16 -8.40
N PRO A 174 11.71 -7.47 -7.30
CA PRO A 174 11.46 -6.47 -6.32
C PRO A 174 12.84 -5.95 -5.89
N PHE A 175 13.08 -4.66 -6.07
CA PHE A 175 14.18 -4.02 -5.36
C PHE A 175 13.89 -4.25 -3.87
N LYS A 176 14.66 -5.13 -3.24
CA LYS A 176 14.59 -5.36 -1.80
C LYS A 176 15.75 -4.58 -1.19
N PRO A 177 15.52 -3.35 -0.65
CA PRO A 177 16.48 -2.70 0.22
C PRO A 177 16.82 -3.65 1.37
N GLU A 178 18.03 -3.56 1.93
CA GLU A 178 18.40 -4.33 3.14
C GLU A 178 17.36 -4.21 4.25
N ASP A 179 16.67 -3.05 4.31
CA ASP A 179 15.61 -2.72 5.28
C ASP A 179 14.19 -2.88 4.72
N ALA A 180 13.96 -3.70 3.70
CA ALA A 180 12.61 -3.89 3.15
C ALA A 180 11.64 -4.31 4.27
N PRO A 181 10.53 -3.57 4.45
CA PRO A 181 9.64 -3.81 5.56
C PRO A 181 8.77 -5.06 5.41
N PHE A 182 8.72 -5.65 4.20
CA PHE A 182 7.96 -6.87 3.91
C PHE A 182 8.81 -7.93 3.22
N ASP A 183 8.57 -9.18 3.58
CA ASP A 183 8.98 -10.36 2.83
C ASP A 183 7.92 -10.68 1.78
N TRP A 184 8.37 -11.02 0.55
CA TRP A 184 7.53 -11.40 -0.56
C TRP A 184 8.00 -12.70 -1.17
N LEU A 185 7.07 -13.64 -1.38
CA LEU A 185 7.31 -14.92 -2.05
C LEU A 185 6.30 -15.04 -3.20
N THR A 186 6.76 -15.21 -4.43
CA THR A 186 5.90 -15.45 -5.59
C THR A 186 5.49 -16.93 -5.60
N ALA A 187 4.20 -17.20 -5.48
CA ALA A 187 3.65 -18.55 -5.54
C ALA A 187 3.34 -18.98 -6.98
N GLY A 188 2.89 -18.03 -7.82
CA GLY A 188 2.58 -18.31 -9.21
C GLY A 188 2.35 -17.08 -10.06
N VAL A 189 2.54 -17.26 -11.37
CA VAL A 189 2.14 -16.32 -12.41
C VAL A 189 1.37 -17.09 -13.47
N GLU A 190 0.11 -16.74 -13.66
CA GLU A 190 -0.74 -17.26 -14.71
C GLU A 190 -0.73 -16.29 -15.89
N PHE A 191 -0.45 -16.79 -17.08
CA PHE A 191 -0.54 -16.05 -18.33
C PHE A 191 -1.73 -16.55 -19.13
N GLY A 192 -2.46 -15.64 -19.76
CA GLY A 192 -3.49 -15.95 -20.74
C GLY A 192 -3.23 -15.28 -22.07
N ASP A 193 -4.21 -15.32 -22.94
CA ASP A 193 -4.10 -14.78 -24.31
C ASP A 193 -4.08 -13.23 -24.32
N ARG A 194 -4.65 -12.62 -23.30
CA ARG A 194 -4.76 -11.16 -23.17
C ARG A 194 -4.06 -10.65 -21.92
N PRO A 195 -3.56 -9.42 -21.92
CA PRO A 195 -3.00 -8.80 -20.73
C PRO A 195 -3.92 -8.85 -19.49
N SER A 196 -5.24 -8.76 -19.69
CA SER A 196 -6.24 -8.84 -18.63
C SER A 196 -6.41 -10.24 -18.01
N ASP A 197 -5.87 -11.26 -18.64
CA ASP A 197 -5.93 -12.63 -18.15
C ASP A 197 -4.74 -12.96 -17.22
N VAL A 198 -3.73 -12.08 -17.20
CA VAL A 198 -2.54 -12.27 -16.36
C VAL A 198 -2.90 -12.08 -14.88
N ARG A 199 -2.50 -13.04 -14.07
CA ARG A 199 -2.65 -13.04 -12.61
C ARG A 199 -1.34 -13.39 -11.94
N THR A 200 -1.13 -12.80 -10.78
CA THR A 200 0.00 -13.19 -9.91
C THR A 200 -0.53 -13.52 -8.54
N THR A 201 0.00 -14.60 -7.96
CA THR A 201 -0.29 -15.01 -6.59
C THR A 201 1.02 -15.08 -5.81
N GLY A 202 0.95 -14.83 -4.52
CA GLY A 202 2.12 -14.86 -3.67
C GLY A 202 1.82 -14.69 -2.20
N PHE A 203 2.85 -14.86 -1.38
CA PHE A 203 2.78 -14.65 0.05
C PHE A 203 3.52 -13.37 0.43
N SER A 204 3.03 -12.73 1.48
CA SER A 204 3.69 -11.55 2.07
C SER A 204 3.50 -11.51 3.58
N ARG A 205 4.48 -10.94 4.28
CA ARG A 205 4.40 -10.61 5.71
C ARG A 205 5.38 -9.50 6.05
N SER A 206 5.23 -8.85 7.19
CA SER A 206 6.27 -7.97 7.73
C SER A 206 7.57 -8.77 7.93
N SER A 207 8.70 -8.17 7.53
CA SER A 207 10.04 -8.78 7.62
C SER A 207 10.50 -9.03 9.06
N ALA A 208 9.80 -8.43 10.05
CA ALA A 208 10.03 -8.66 11.48
C ALA A 208 8.70 -8.66 12.24
N PRO A 209 8.62 -9.36 13.38
CA PRO A 209 7.46 -9.32 14.26
C PRO A 209 7.20 -7.89 14.76
N LEU A 210 5.93 -7.49 14.83
CA LEU A 210 5.56 -6.20 15.40
C LEU A 210 5.86 -6.17 16.91
N SER A 211 6.26 -5.00 17.42
CA SER A 211 6.65 -4.79 18.82
C SER A 211 5.50 -5.05 19.81
N SER A 212 4.24 -4.96 19.36
CA SER A 212 3.07 -5.26 20.15
C SER A 212 2.30 -6.45 19.58
N SER A 213 2.11 -7.48 20.38
CA SER A 213 1.27 -8.63 20.06
C SER A 213 -0.21 -8.45 20.49
N SER A 214 -0.53 -7.35 21.21
CA SER A 214 -1.87 -7.09 21.71
C SER A 214 -2.81 -6.58 20.62
N SER A 215 -4.11 -6.79 20.81
CA SER A 215 -5.17 -6.22 19.97
C SER A 215 -5.58 -4.81 20.42
N SER A 216 -4.61 -4.01 20.90
CA SER A 216 -4.89 -2.64 21.29
C SER A 216 -5.27 -1.77 20.09
N PRO A 217 -6.00 -0.67 20.27
CA PRO A 217 -6.36 0.24 19.18
C PRO A 217 -5.15 0.74 18.39
N SER A 218 -4.04 1.07 19.07
CA SER A 218 -2.79 1.50 18.41
C SER A 218 -2.18 0.39 17.56
N THR A 219 -2.20 -0.85 18.01
CA THR A 219 -1.73 -2.01 17.24
C THR A 219 -2.58 -2.23 15.99
N THR A 220 -3.91 -2.09 16.08
CA THR A 220 -4.78 -2.19 14.91
C THR A 220 -4.46 -1.10 13.90
N ALA A 221 -4.35 0.16 14.32
CA ALA A 221 -4.02 1.27 13.42
C ALA A 221 -2.67 1.02 12.70
N THR A 222 -1.65 0.53 13.43
CA THR A 222 -0.35 0.18 12.86
C THR A 222 -0.47 -0.95 11.82
N ASN A 223 -1.22 -2.03 12.11
CA ASN A 223 -1.40 -3.14 11.15
C ASN A 223 -2.14 -2.66 9.88
N LEU A 224 -3.20 -1.85 10.01
CA LEU A 224 -3.94 -1.34 8.86
C LEU A 224 -3.09 -0.35 8.03
N ALA A 225 -2.30 0.50 8.68
CA ALA A 225 -1.35 1.38 7.99
C ALA A 225 -0.25 0.58 7.28
N ALA A 226 0.28 -0.47 7.91
CA ALA A 226 1.26 -1.38 7.32
C ALA A 226 0.69 -2.14 6.12
N LEU A 227 -0.57 -2.59 6.22
CA LEU A 227 -1.27 -3.24 5.11
C LEU A 227 -1.48 -2.28 3.93
N ALA A 228 -1.77 -1.01 4.21
CA ALA A 228 -1.85 0.03 3.18
C ALA A 228 -0.49 0.30 2.51
N TYR A 229 0.60 0.32 3.27
CA TYR A 229 1.95 0.39 2.71
C TYR A 229 2.21 -0.76 1.73
N MET A 230 1.96 -2.00 2.19
CA MET A 230 2.15 -3.22 1.42
C MET A 230 1.32 -3.24 0.13
N SER A 231 0.12 -2.67 0.15
CA SER A 231 -0.82 -2.72 -0.98
C SER A 231 -0.31 -2.01 -2.23
N ASP A 232 0.59 -1.02 -2.09
CA ASP A 232 1.19 -0.30 -3.22
C ASP A 232 2.53 -0.91 -3.67
N GLU A 233 3.12 -1.82 -2.86
CA GLU A 233 4.39 -2.45 -3.22
C GLU A 233 4.24 -3.33 -4.46
N MET A 234 5.11 -3.13 -5.46
CA MET A 234 5.20 -3.90 -6.71
C MET A 234 3.91 -3.94 -7.56
N LEU A 235 2.88 -3.16 -7.20
CA LEU A 235 1.58 -3.26 -7.87
C LEU A 235 1.66 -2.85 -9.35
N LEU A 236 2.47 -1.84 -9.67
CA LEU A 236 2.74 -1.39 -11.05
C LEU A 236 3.50 -2.41 -11.90
N GLY A 237 4.14 -3.38 -11.29
CA GLY A 237 4.85 -4.46 -11.99
C GLY A 237 3.92 -5.35 -12.80
N LEU A 238 2.69 -5.55 -12.35
CA LEU A 238 1.77 -6.47 -13.02
C LEU A 238 1.36 -6.04 -14.44
N PRO A 239 0.86 -4.82 -14.71
CA PRO A 239 0.58 -4.41 -16.09
C PRO A 239 1.84 -4.37 -16.98
N ILE A 240 3.01 -4.13 -16.39
CA ILE A 240 4.30 -4.25 -17.12
C ILE A 240 4.55 -5.70 -17.53
N LEU A 241 4.39 -6.64 -16.61
CA LEU A 241 4.50 -8.08 -16.85
C LEU A 241 3.49 -8.57 -17.90
N ALA A 242 2.27 -8.05 -17.86
CA ALA A 242 1.19 -8.41 -18.77
C ALA A 242 1.37 -7.91 -20.21
N ASN A 243 2.32 -7.00 -20.47
CA ASN A 243 2.54 -6.38 -21.80
C ASN A 243 4.01 -6.46 -22.23
N PRO A 244 4.63 -7.66 -22.30
CA PRO A 244 6.06 -7.81 -22.53
C PRO A 244 6.54 -7.23 -23.86
N ASP A 245 5.74 -7.37 -24.93
CA ASP A 245 6.10 -6.89 -26.26
C ASP A 245 6.15 -5.35 -26.31
N ALA A 246 5.20 -4.68 -25.66
CA ALA A 246 5.14 -3.22 -25.61
C ALA A 246 6.24 -2.62 -24.71
N VAL A 247 6.45 -3.21 -23.53
CA VAL A 247 7.43 -2.68 -22.56
C VAL A 247 8.86 -3.05 -22.89
N GLY A 248 9.07 -4.09 -23.69
CA GLY A 248 10.37 -4.59 -24.11
C GLY A 248 11.19 -5.22 -22.97
N PRO A 249 12.32 -5.88 -23.30
CA PRO A 249 13.18 -6.52 -22.32
C PRO A 249 13.61 -5.54 -21.21
N ARG A 250 13.51 -6.02 -19.96
CA ARG A 250 13.86 -5.22 -18.77
C ARG A 250 13.11 -3.89 -18.70
N SER A 251 11.89 -3.84 -19.21
CA SER A 251 11.03 -2.65 -19.23
C SER A 251 11.70 -1.41 -19.86
N ARG A 252 12.64 -1.62 -20.79
CA ARG A 252 13.45 -0.56 -21.41
C ARG A 252 12.62 0.51 -22.12
N ASN A 253 11.42 0.15 -22.57
CA ASN A 253 10.51 1.05 -23.27
C ASN A 253 9.60 1.84 -22.30
N VAL A 254 9.61 1.56 -21.01
CA VAL A 254 8.84 2.34 -20.02
C VAL A 254 9.57 3.67 -19.79
N ALA A 255 8.88 4.77 -20.07
CA ALA A 255 9.36 6.12 -19.81
C ALA A 255 8.92 6.63 -18.45
N LEU A 256 7.71 6.27 -18.03
CA LEU A 256 7.11 6.69 -16.75
C LEU A 256 6.15 5.61 -16.25
N ALA A 257 6.18 5.35 -14.94
CA ALA A 257 5.19 4.54 -14.24
C ALA A 257 4.92 5.17 -12.87
N VAL A 258 3.69 5.66 -12.66
CA VAL A 258 3.29 6.35 -11.43
C VAL A 258 1.85 6.01 -11.05
N SER A 259 1.57 5.93 -9.75
CA SER A 259 0.23 5.77 -9.21
C SER A 259 -0.56 7.07 -9.38
N LEU A 260 -1.85 6.97 -9.72
CA LEU A 260 -2.78 8.10 -9.80
C LEU A 260 -3.77 8.09 -8.64
N ASN A 261 -4.50 6.99 -8.50
CA ASN A 261 -5.51 6.80 -7.45
C ASN A 261 -5.32 5.45 -6.80
N HIS A 262 -5.65 5.37 -5.49
CA HIS A 262 -5.55 4.14 -4.73
C HIS A 262 -6.74 4.02 -3.78
N HIS A 263 -7.50 2.93 -3.89
CA HIS A 263 -8.67 2.66 -3.08
C HIS A 263 -8.47 1.36 -2.31
N LEU A 264 -8.70 1.41 -0.99
CA LEU A 264 -8.56 0.30 -0.06
C LEU A 264 -9.85 0.05 0.68
N TRP A 265 -10.15 -1.23 0.91
CA TRP A 265 -11.17 -1.71 1.83
C TRP A 265 -10.51 -2.71 2.77
N PHE A 266 -10.57 -2.43 4.07
CA PHE A 266 -10.09 -3.31 5.12
C PHE A 266 -11.26 -4.12 5.65
N HIS A 267 -11.20 -5.44 5.51
CA HIS A 267 -12.30 -6.34 5.86
C HIS A 267 -12.13 -6.97 7.24
N ASP A 268 -10.89 -7.03 7.76
CA ASP A 268 -10.57 -7.57 9.07
C ASP A 268 -9.68 -6.62 9.88
N PRO A 269 -10.25 -5.93 10.90
CA PRO A 269 -9.45 -5.05 11.76
C PRO A 269 -8.51 -5.80 12.70
N THR A 270 -8.59 -7.14 12.75
CA THR A 270 -7.73 -7.98 13.60
C THR A 270 -6.53 -8.56 12.85
N VAL A 271 -6.34 -8.16 11.58
CA VAL A 271 -5.22 -8.59 10.75
C VAL A 271 -3.88 -8.38 11.45
N ARG A 272 -2.97 -9.33 11.25
CA ARG A 272 -1.60 -9.29 11.74
C ARG A 272 -0.66 -9.38 10.54
N VAL A 273 -0.07 -8.23 10.17
CA VAL A 273 0.85 -8.17 9.00
C VAL A 273 2.18 -8.91 9.24
N ASP A 274 2.51 -9.29 10.47
CA ASP A 274 3.65 -10.14 10.81
C ASP A 274 3.36 -11.65 10.69
N ARG A 275 2.15 -12.02 10.21
CA ARG A 275 1.79 -13.37 9.80
C ARG A 275 1.72 -13.43 8.28
N TRP A 276 1.89 -14.62 7.73
CA TRP A 276 1.76 -14.81 6.30
C TRP A 276 0.35 -14.49 5.80
N MET A 277 0.31 -13.73 4.73
CA MET A 277 -0.89 -13.38 3.98
C MET A 277 -0.73 -13.91 2.54
N VAL A 278 -1.84 -14.33 1.93
CA VAL A 278 -1.91 -14.70 0.51
C VAL A 278 -2.44 -13.51 -0.26
N GLY A 279 -1.77 -13.11 -1.33
CA GLY A 279 -2.18 -12.04 -2.23
C GLY A 279 -2.45 -12.54 -3.64
N GLU A 280 -3.53 -12.08 -4.26
CA GLU A 280 -3.79 -12.21 -5.69
C GLU A 280 -3.84 -10.82 -6.31
N ARG A 281 -3.22 -10.66 -7.49
CA ARG A 281 -3.23 -9.43 -8.27
C ARG A 281 -3.65 -9.72 -9.70
N ARG A 282 -4.42 -8.80 -10.28
CA ARG A 282 -4.80 -8.82 -11.70
C ARG A 282 -4.89 -7.41 -12.27
N THR A 283 -4.65 -7.25 -13.57
CA THR A 283 -4.96 -6.01 -14.30
C THR A 283 -6.20 -6.25 -15.16
N SER A 284 -7.12 -5.29 -15.20
CA SER A 284 -8.40 -5.46 -15.91
C SER A 284 -8.54 -4.57 -17.13
N ALA A 285 -7.78 -3.48 -17.21
CA ALA A 285 -7.86 -2.52 -18.30
C ALA A 285 -6.56 -1.74 -18.46
N GLY A 286 -6.27 -1.37 -19.72
CA GLY A 286 -5.21 -0.44 -20.07
C GLY A 286 -5.66 0.38 -21.29
N ALA A 287 -5.75 1.72 -21.15
CA ALA A 287 -6.11 2.64 -22.22
C ALA A 287 -5.54 4.03 -21.95
N ASP A 288 -5.11 4.72 -22.99
CA ASP A 288 -4.57 6.09 -22.94
C ASP A 288 -3.42 6.27 -21.93
N GLY A 289 -2.60 5.22 -21.78
CA GLY A 289 -1.51 5.16 -20.80
C GLY A 289 -1.95 4.88 -19.37
N ARG A 290 -3.25 4.82 -19.08
CA ARG A 290 -3.76 4.44 -17.75
C ARG A 290 -3.98 2.94 -17.69
N VAL A 291 -3.73 2.37 -16.52
CA VAL A 291 -3.96 0.94 -16.23
C VAL A 291 -4.73 0.80 -14.94
N LEU A 292 -5.60 -0.20 -14.87
CA LEU A 292 -6.39 -0.51 -13.68
C LEU A 292 -5.97 -1.86 -13.12
N ILE A 293 -5.60 -1.85 -11.84
CA ILE A 293 -5.03 -2.99 -11.13
C ILE A 293 -5.90 -3.29 -9.92
N HIS A 294 -6.09 -4.57 -9.65
CA HIS A 294 -6.83 -5.07 -8.50
C HIS A 294 -5.95 -5.99 -7.69
N GLN A 295 -6.07 -5.92 -6.37
CA GLN A 295 -5.42 -6.81 -5.42
C GLN A 295 -6.42 -7.25 -4.36
N ARG A 296 -6.34 -8.52 -3.97
CA ARG A 296 -7.02 -9.09 -2.82
C ARG A 296 -5.99 -9.76 -1.94
N VAL A 297 -6.18 -9.68 -0.64
CA VAL A 297 -5.26 -10.25 0.34
C VAL A 297 -6.06 -10.97 1.41
N TRP A 298 -5.64 -12.18 1.74
CA TRP A 298 -6.22 -13.04 2.77
C TRP A 298 -5.18 -13.37 3.85
N ASP A 299 -5.62 -13.52 5.07
CA ASP A 299 -4.81 -14.15 6.11
C ASP A 299 -4.61 -15.61 5.75
N HIS A 300 -3.36 -16.05 5.63
CA HIS A 300 -3.04 -17.42 5.15
C HIS A 300 -3.55 -18.50 6.10
N ALA A 301 -3.47 -18.29 7.42
CA ALA A 301 -3.84 -19.29 8.41
C ALA A 301 -5.35 -19.50 8.52
N THR A 302 -6.14 -18.44 8.29
CA THR A 302 -7.60 -18.49 8.50
C THR A 302 -8.41 -18.47 7.20
N GLY A 303 -7.79 -18.13 6.06
CA GLY A 303 -8.45 -17.92 4.78
C GLY A 303 -9.37 -16.68 4.76
N ARG A 304 -9.35 -15.82 5.79
CA ARG A 304 -10.20 -14.63 5.87
C ARG A 304 -9.67 -13.54 4.94
N LEU A 305 -10.55 -12.96 4.13
CA LEU A 305 -10.22 -11.78 3.33
C LEU A 305 -9.92 -10.61 4.27
N VAL A 306 -8.74 -10.04 4.18
CA VAL A 306 -8.30 -8.93 5.05
C VAL A 306 -8.31 -7.59 4.33
N MET A 307 -8.08 -7.59 3.00
CA MET A 307 -8.01 -6.35 2.23
C MET A 307 -8.40 -6.58 0.77
N THR A 308 -9.07 -5.58 0.20
CA THR A 308 -9.23 -5.41 -1.25
C THR A 308 -8.65 -4.06 -1.65
N CYS A 309 -7.94 -4.03 -2.77
CA CYS A 309 -7.35 -2.82 -3.33
C CYS A 309 -7.70 -2.67 -4.81
N THR A 310 -7.93 -1.44 -5.23
CA THR A 310 -7.98 -1.06 -6.65
C THR A 310 -7.12 0.17 -6.87
N GLN A 311 -6.22 0.11 -7.84
CA GLN A 311 -5.32 1.20 -8.18
C GLN A 311 -5.40 1.55 -9.65
N GLU A 312 -5.52 2.83 -9.95
CA GLU A 312 -5.28 3.38 -11.27
C GLU A 312 -3.86 3.95 -11.32
N ALA A 313 -3.14 3.67 -12.39
CA ALA A 313 -1.78 4.16 -12.61
C ALA A 313 -1.59 4.67 -14.04
N LEU A 314 -0.59 5.51 -14.23
CA LEU A 314 -0.14 5.97 -15.53
C LEU A 314 1.16 5.26 -15.89
N ILE A 315 1.17 4.54 -17.02
CA ILE A 315 2.37 3.95 -17.63
C ILE A 315 2.53 4.53 -19.02
N ARG A 316 3.61 5.27 -19.25
CA ARG A 316 3.96 5.81 -20.56
C ARG A 316 5.14 5.06 -21.12
N LEU A 317 5.05 4.72 -22.41
CA LEU A 317 6.15 4.14 -23.16
C LEU A 317 6.95 5.24 -23.84
N LYS A 318 8.24 4.96 -24.11
CA LYS A 318 9.07 5.81 -24.95
C LYS A 318 8.51 5.80 -26.36
N GLY A 319 8.54 6.95 -27.02
CA GLY A 319 8.25 7.03 -28.44
C GLY A 319 9.24 6.19 -29.27
N PRO A 320 8.90 5.83 -30.51
CA PRO A 320 9.88 5.22 -31.42
C PRO A 320 11.12 6.10 -31.48
N SER A 321 12.29 5.49 -31.32
CA SER A 321 13.57 6.19 -31.56
C SER A 321 13.58 6.63 -33.02
N LEU A 322 13.57 7.94 -33.26
CA LEU A 322 13.79 8.51 -34.61
C LEU A 322 15.22 8.22 -35.06
#